data_f3b92746b321e0982a6a8818d4e5f5c1
#
_entry.id   f3b92746b321e0982a6a8818d4e5f5c1
#
_cell.length_a   1.000
_cell.length_b   1.000
_cell.length_c   1.000
_cell.angle_alpha   90.00
_cell.angle_beta   90.00
_cell.angle_gamma   90.00
#
_symmetry.space_group_name_H-M   'P 1'
#
loop_
_entity.id
_entity.type
_entity.pdbx_description
1 polymer ?
#
loop_
_entity_poly.entity_id
_entity_poly.type
_entity_poly.pdbx_seq_one_letter_code
_entity_poly.pdbx_strand_id
1 'polypeptide(L)'
;MFYYNEMDKRRIDTVLTQLLLPLFTLENKTAVVIDVLRATTSMCTALAHGASMIIPLASREEAAAMAERGYIVAGERGGVKLPYATLGNSPLGFTRERVLGEEIVYCSTNGTKAVVSAERADAVLIGSFVNLTAVTQHIINDLHNDVVFLCSGWKGNFNIEDTVCAGAMASQLLESEDFVAKTDATCAAIALWDAWKRDLIVKAQTLEHWRRLASLGEGAGCAQCFEIDAFDVVPQYAEGRIFPSPVSLG
;
A
#
# COMPACT_ATOMS: atom_id res chain seq x y z
N MET A 1 -26.52 28.92 8.80
CA MET A 1 -26.35 27.47 9.04
C MET A 1 -26.42 26.81 7.67
N PHE A 2 -25.29 26.69 7.01
CA PHE A 2 -25.22 26.04 5.68
C PHE A 2 -25.28 24.54 5.90
N TYR A 3 -26.37 23.90 5.49
CA TYR A 3 -26.42 22.45 5.30
C TYR A 3 -25.46 22.12 4.16
N TYR A 4 -24.22 21.76 4.47
CA TYR A 4 -23.35 21.08 3.50
C TYR A 4 -24.06 19.80 3.10
N ASN A 5 -24.48 19.74 1.83
CA ASN A 5 -25.23 18.62 1.33
C ASN A 5 -24.26 17.42 1.24
N GLU A 6 -24.53 16.33 1.98
CA GLU A 6 -23.71 15.08 1.91
C GLU A 6 -23.56 14.54 0.48
N MET A 7 -24.36 15.02 -0.47
CA MET A 7 -24.30 14.63 -1.87
C MET A 7 -23.10 15.20 -2.62
N ASP A 8 -22.48 16.27 -2.09
CA ASP A 8 -21.33 16.93 -2.69
C ASP A 8 -19.98 16.43 -2.12
N LYS A 9 -20.03 15.57 -1.08
CA LYS A 9 -18.82 15.01 -0.45
C LYS A 9 -18.26 13.84 -1.26
N ARG A 10 -16.94 13.76 -1.32
CA ARG A 10 -16.20 12.62 -1.90
C ARG A 10 -16.43 11.35 -1.08
N ARG A 11 -16.60 10.23 -1.74
CA ARG A 11 -16.87 8.94 -1.09
C ARG A 11 -15.60 8.18 -0.81
N ILE A 12 -15.61 7.46 0.30
CA ILE A 12 -14.57 6.50 0.66
C ILE A 12 -15.16 5.10 0.59
N ASP A 13 -14.60 4.26 -0.28
CA ASP A 13 -14.91 2.84 -0.37
C ASP A 13 -13.69 2.02 0.09
N THR A 14 -13.93 0.80 0.60
CA THR A 14 -12.86 -0.13 0.96
C THR A 14 -13.13 -1.50 0.33
N VAL A 15 -12.18 -1.95 -0.48
CA VAL A 15 -12.16 -3.28 -1.08
C VAL A 15 -11.30 -4.18 -0.19
N LEU A 16 -11.93 -5.05 0.59
CA LEU A 16 -11.28 -5.83 1.66
C LEU A 16 -10.31 -6.91 1.16
N THR A 17 -10.37 -7.27 -0.12
CA THR A 17 -9.42 -8.15 -0.81
C THR A 17 -9.53 -7.92 -2.31
N GLN A 18 -8.42 -8.03 -3.04
CA GLN A 18 -8.42 -7.84 -4.50
C GLN A 18 -9.40 -8.77 -5.25
N LEU A 19 -9.84 -9.88 -4.67
CA LEU A 19 -10.85 -10.74 -5.28
C LEU A 19 -12.22 -10.07 -5.38
N LEU A 20 -12.51 -9.07 -4.55
CA LEU A 20 -13.75 -8.30 -4.62
C LEU A 20 -13.67 -7.13 -5.61
N LEU A 21 -12.47 -6.80 -6.12
CA LEU A 21 -12.27 -5.66 -7.02
C LEU A 21 -13.18 -5.67 -8.26
N PRO A 22 -13.51 -6.81 -8.90
CA PRO A 22 -14.43 -6.83 -10.04
C PRO A 22 -15.85 -6.32 -9.75
N LEU A 23 -16.23 -6.17 -8.48
CA LEU A 23 -17.51 -5.61 -8.06
C LEU A 23 -17.49 -4.07 -7.94
N PHE A 24 -16.32 -3.45 -8.15
CA PHE A 24 -16.12 -2.01 -8.00
C PHE A 24 -15.72 -1.38 -9.33
N THR A 25 -16.20 -0.16 -9.55
CA THR A 25 -15.77 0.70 -10.66
C THR A 25 -14.64 1.61 -10.16
N LEU A 26 -13.52 1.63 -10.85
CA LEU A 26 -12.35 2.45 -10.49
C LEU A 26 -12.23 3.74 -11.31
N GLU A 27 -12.90 3.83 -12.45
CA GLU A 27 -12.93 5.04 -13.29
C GLU A 27 -13.46 6.24 -12.49
N ASN A 28 -12.82 7.39 -12.65
CA ASN A 28 -13.06 8.63 -11.91
C ASN A 28 -12.84 8.49 -10.40
N LYS A 29 -11.92 7.60 -9.99
CA LYS A 29 -11.56 7.39 -8.58
C LYS A 29 -10.06 7.42 -8.37
N THR A 30 -9.66 7.72 -7.14
CA THR A 30 -8.31 7.51 -6.65
C THR A 30 -8.27 6.17 -5.93
N ALA A 31 -7.44 5.25 -6.41
CA ALA A 31 -7.19 3.98 -5.74
C ALA A 31 -5.93 4.06 -4.88
N VAL A 32 -6.02 3.64 -3.62
CA VAL A 32 -4.86 3.47 -2.73
C VAL A 32 -4.67 1.99 -2.50
N VAL A 33 -3.59 1.44 -3.03
CA VAL A 33 -3.26 0.02 -2.89
C VAL A 33 -2.51 -0.22 -1.58
N ILE A 34 -2.98 -1.18 -0.79
CA ILE A 34 -2.47 -1.50 0.55
C ILE A 34 -2.10 -2.98 0.64
N ASP A 35 -0.83 -3.25 0.96
CA ASP A 35 -0.24 -4.56 1.28
C ASP A 35 0.79 -4.33 2.40
N VAL A 36 0.29 -4.21 3.64
CA VAL A 36 1.12 -3.85 4.81
C VAL A 36 2.20 -4.89 5.06
N LEU A 37 1.87 -6.16 4.93
CA LEU A 37 2.81 -7.26 5.09
C LEU A 37 3.03 -8.00 3.75
N ARG A 38 3.94 -7.46 2.87
CA ARG A 38 4.91 -6.37 3.15
C ARG A 38 5.12 -5.45 1.93
N ALA A 39 4.42 -5.72 0.81
CA ALA A 39 4.82 -5.15 -0.48
C ALA A 39 4.76 -3.62 -0.50
N THR A 40 3.64 -3.02 -0.09
CA THR A 40 3.51 -1.54 -0.16
C THR A 40 4.44 -0.84 0.84
N THR A 41 4.64 -1.41 2.03
CA THR A 41 5.64 -0.88 2.97
C THR A 41 7.04 -0.88 2.36
N SER A 42 7.43 -1.98 1.72
CA SER A 42 8.76 -2.10 1.10
C SER A 42 8.93 -1.18 -0.10
N MET A 43 7.88 -0.98 -0.91
CA MET A 43 7.88 -0.01 -2.01
C MET A 43 8.04 1.42 -1.50
N CYS A 44 7.30 1.81 -0.45
CA CYS A 44 7.44 3.12 0.20
C CYS A 44 8.87 3.31 0.74
N THR A 45 9.41 2.29 1.42
CA THR A 45 10.78 2.34 1.96
C THR A 45 11.83 2.52 0.85
N ALA A 46 11.69 1.78 -0.26
CA ALA A 46 12.63 1.88 -1.38
C ALA A 46 12.65 3.29 -1.96
N LEU A 47 11.48 3.87 -2.24
CA LEU A 47 11.37 5.22 -2.82
C LEU A 47 11.80 6.31 -1.82
N ALA A 48 11.45 6.18 -0.54
CA ALA A 48 11.91 7.09 0.50
C ALA A 48 13.44 7.08 0.67
N HIS A 49 14.08 5.94 0.43
CA HIS A 49 15.53 5.81 0.45
C HIS A 49 16.19 6.15 -0.90
N GLY A 50 15.43 6.66 -1.87
CA GLY A 50 15.93 7.27 -3.08
C GLY A 50 16.03 6.33 -4.28
N ALA A 51 15.31 5.20 -4.30
CA ALA A 51 15.08 4.49 -5.55
C ALA A 51 14.43 5.43 -6.56
N SER A 52 14.87 5.38 -7.82
CA SER A 52 14.37 6.26 -8.87
C SER A 52 12.96 5.88 -9.31
N MET A 53 12.70 4.58 -9.38
CA MET A 53 11.39 4.02 -9.68
C MET A 53 11.29 2.54 -9.29
N ILE A 54 10.06 2.02 -9.29
CA ILE A 54 9.77 0.60 -9.13
C ILE A 54 8.94 0.12 -10.32
N ILE A 55 9.31 -1.02 -10.89
CA ILE A 55 8.61 -1.70 -11.99
C ILE A 55 7.90 -2.92 -11.40
N PRO A 56 6.59 -2.84 -11.09
CA PRO A 56 5.86 -3.96 -10.54
C PRO A 56 5.57 -5.00 -11.61
N LEU A 57 6.02 -6.24 -11.43
CA LEU A 57 5.76 -7.36 -12.32
C LEU A 57 4.97 -8.45 -11.60
N ALA A 58 3.90 -8.93 -12.24
CA ALA A 58 3.13 -10.06 -11.74
C ALA A 58 3.76 -11.42 -12.12
N SER A 59 4.52 -11.48 -13.23
CA SER A 59 5.19 -12.68 -13.77
C SER A 59 6.57 -12.85 -13.15
N ARG A 60 6.84 -14.07 -12.63
CA ARG A 60 8.17 -14.43 -12.12
C ARG A 60 9.17 -14.65 -13.23
N GLU A 61 8.70 -15.14 -14.36
CA GLU A 61 9.50 -15.38 -15.56
C GLU A 61 10.03 -14.06 -16.13
N GLU A 62 9.19 -13.04 -16.21
CA GLU A 62 9.61 -11.69 -16.62
C GLU A 62 10.59 -11.09 -15.61
N ALA A 63 10.33 -11.22 -14.30
CA ALA A 63 11.24 -10.75 -13.27
C ALA A 63 12.60 -11.45 -13.32
N ALA A 64 12.66 -12.77 -13.62
CA ALA A 64 13.89 -13.50 -13.82
C ALA A 64 14.68 -12.99 -15.05
N ALA A 65 13.99 -12.76 -16.17
CA ALA A 65 14.61 -12.20 -17.37
C ALA A 65 15.17 -10.77 -17.12
N MET A 66 14.52 -9.97 -16.27
CA MET A 66 15.05 -8.67 -15.88
C MET A 66 16.30 -8.79 -14.99
N ALA A 67 16.35 -9.80 -14.09
CA ALA A 67 17.55 -10.08 -13.30
C ALA A 67 18.75 -10.46 -14.19
N GLU A 68 18.54 -11.28 -15.23
CA GLU A 68 19.59 -11.64 -16.21
C GLU A 68 20.09 -10.42 -16.99
N ARG A 69 19.27 -9.39 -17.16
CA ARG A 69 19.63 -8.12 -17.79
C ARG A 69 20.33 -7.13 -16.85
N GLY A 70 20.56 -7.52 -15.59
CA GLY A 70 21.28 -6.74 -14.61
C GLY A 70 20.43 -5.78 -13.76
N TYR A 71 19.09 -5.84 -13.85
CA TYR A 71 18.23 -5.05 -12.97
C TYR A 71 18.28 -5.55 -11.52
N ILE A 72 18.15 -4.64 -10.56
CA ILE A 72 17.89 -5.01 -9.18
C ILE A 72 16.48 -5.57 -9.10
N VAL A 73 16.37 -6.85 -8.76
CA VAL A 73 15.07 -7.50 -8.55
C VAL A 73 14.81 -7.66 -7.06
N ALA A 74 13.69 -7.12 -6.61
CA ALA A 74 13.11 -7.38 -5.30
C ALA A 74 11.93 -8.34 -5.46
N GLY A 75 11.92 -9.44 -4.71
CA GLY A 75 10.81 -10.38 -4.91
C GLY A 75 10.76 -11.52 -3.92
N GLU A 76 9.54 -12.03 -3.76
CA GLU A 76 9.23 -13.15 -2.90
C GLU A 76 8.14 -14.04 -3.50
N ARG A 77 8.07 -15.27 -2.98
CA ARG A 77 6.93 -16.15 -3.14
C ARG A 77 6.63 -16.82 -1.81
N GLY A 78 5.42 -16.59 -1.29
CA GLY A 78 5.03 -17.14 -0.01
C GLY A 78 5.92 -16.68 1.16
N GLY A 79 6.46 -15.47 1.15
CA GLY A 79 7.33 -14.91 2.18
C GLY A 79 8.82 -15.23 2.01
N VAL A 80 9.20 -16.10 1.05
CA VAL A 80 10.58 -16.50 0.79
C VAL A 80 11.12 -15.74 -0.42
N LYS A 81 12.34 -15.18 -0.28
CA LYS A 81 13.01 -14.46 -1.38
C LYS A 81 13.18 -15.37 -2.60
N LEU A 82 12.91 -14.81 -3.79
CA LEU A 82 13.12 -15.51 -5.06
C LEU A 82 14.62 -15.79 -5.30
N PRO A 83 14.99 -16.94 -5.87
CA PRO A 83 16.41 -17.34 -6.02
C PRO A 83 17.26 -16.37 -6.82
N TYR A 84 16.67 -15.72 -7.82
CA TYR A 84 17.33 -14.74 -8.69
C TYR A 84 17.20 -13.29 -8.17
N ALA A 85 16.44 -13.04 -7.10
CA ALA A 85 16.23 -11.70 -6.59
C ALA A 85 17.42 -11.23 -5.76
N THR A 86 17.83 -9.98 -5.97
CA THR A 86 18.83 -9.29 -5.16
C THR A 86 18.28 -8.97 -3.78
N LEU A 87 17.02 -8.50 -3.73
CA LEU A 87 16.30 -8.12 -2.52
C LEU A 87 15.11 -9.05 -2.27
N GLY A 88 14.79 -9.28 -1.00
CA GLY A 88 13.53 -9.92 -0.61
C GLY A 88 12.38 -8.92 -0.57
N ASN A 89 11.36 -9.26 0.24
CA ASN A 89 10.19 -8.40 0.47
C ASN A 89 10.21 -7.76 1.88
N SER A 90 11.34 -7.80 2.58
CA SER A 90 11.49 -7.13 3.88
C SER A 90 11.88 -5.67 3.70
N PRO A 91 11.18 -4.70 4.30
CA PRO A 91 11.54 -3.28 4.18
C PRO A 91 12.98 -3.01 4.66
N LEU A 92 13.49 -3.77 5.63
CA LEU A 92 14.87 -3.68 6.11
C LEU A 92 15.92 -3.93 5.02
N GLY A 93 15.55 -4.58 3.93
CA GLY A 93 16.46 -4.85 2.81
C GLY A 93 16.69 -3.65 1.89
N PHE A 94 15.83 -2.64 1.94
CA PHE A 94 15.86 -1.48 1.03
C PHE A 94 16.60 -0.30 1.68
N THR A 95 17.86 -0.52 2.08
CA THR A 95 18.68 0.56 2.64
C THR A 95 19.09 1.55 1.55
N ARG A 96 19.38 2.80 1.94
CA ARG A 96 19.77 3.85 1.01
C ARG A 96 20.96 3.45 0.14
N GLU A 97 21.96 2.76 0.72
CA GLU A 97 23.17 2.32 -0.01
C GLU A 97 22.84 1.30 -1.11
N ARG A 98 21.74 0.59 -0.99
CA ARG A 98 21.35 -0.47 -1.94
C ARG A 98 20.39 0.01 -3.00
N VAL A 99 19.66 1.10 -2.76
CA VAL A 99 18.55 1.49 -3.64
C VAL A 99 18.67 2.91 -4.21
N LEU A 100 19.60 3.74 -3.71
CA LEU A 100 19.71 5.13 -4.15
C LEU A 100 20.00 5.23 -5.66
N GLY A 101 19.08 5.87 -6.39
CA GLY A 101 19.16 6.07 -7.83
C GLY A 101 18.80 4.85 -8.68
N GLU A 102 18.52 3.71 -8.05
CA GLU A 102 18.26 2.45 -8.75
C GLU A 102 16.82 2.32 -9.26
N GLU A 103 16.67 1.63 -10.39
CA GLU A 103 15.39 1.12 -10.88
C GLU A 103 15.18 -0.29 -10.32
N ILE A 104 14.09 -0.52 -9.60
CA ILE A 104 13.84 -1.79 -8.92
C ILE A 104 12.69 -2.53 -9.60
N VAL A 105 12.95 -3.70 -10.13
CA VAL A 105 11.92 -4.64 -10.56
C VAL A 105 11.33 -5.33 -9.33
N TYR A 106 10.02 -5.22 -9.12
CA TYR A 106 9.38 -5.75 -7.92
C TYR A 106 8.37 -6.85 -8.27
N CYS A 107 8.53 -8.05 -7.69
CA CYS A 107 7.67 -9.20 -7.93
C CYS A 107 7.24 -9.85 -6.62
N SER A 108 5.96 -9.68 -6.25
CA SER A 108 5.39 -10.24 -5.02
C SER A 108 4.17 -11.12 -5.29
N THR A 109 3.73 -11.83 -4.26
CA THR A 109 2.59 -12.76 -4.37
C THR A 109 1.26 -12.03 -4.59
N ASN A 110 1.01 -10.94 -3.87
CA ASN A 110 -0.27 -10.21 -3.85
C ASN A 110 -0.11 -8.74 -4.27
N GLY A 111 0.80 -7.99 -3.65
CA GLY A 111 0.89 -6.54 -3.80
C GLY A 111 1.09 -6.06 -5.24
N THR A 112 1.99 -6.67 -6.03
CA THR A 112 2.20 -6.27 -7.43
C THR A 112 0.96 -6.52 -8.29
N LYS A 113 0.21 -7.59 -8.02
CA LYS A 113 -1.06 -7.84 -8.72
C LYS A 113 -2.12 -6.81 -8.36
N ALA A 114 -2.22 -6.44 -7.07
CA ALA A 114 -3.14 -5.42 -6.61
C ALA A 114 -2.85 -4.06 -7.27
N VAL A 115 -1.56 -3.67 -7.36
CA VAL A 115 -1.15 -2.44 -8.05
C VAL A 115 -1.59 -2.44 -9.52
N VAL A 116 -1.23 -3.48 -10.28
CA VAL A 116 -1.59 -3.56 -11.69
C VAL A 116 -3.10 -3.63 -11.90
N SER A 117 -3.84 -4.32 -11.02
CA SER A 117 -5.30 -4.42 -11.13
C SER A 117 -6.03 -3.09 -10.88
N ALA A 118 -5.36 -2.12 -10.28
CA ALA A 118 -5.92 -0.79 -10.01
C ALA A 118 -5.72 0.20 -11.18
N GLU A 119 -5.05 -0.19 -12.29
CA GLU A 119 -4.64 0.70 -13.39
C GLU A 119 -5.77 1.49 -14.07
N ARG A 120 -7.04 1.08 -13.89
CA ARG A 120 -8.21 1.78 -14.43
C ARG A 120 -8.65 2.97 -13.59
N ALA A 121 -8.07 3.17 -12.41
CA ALA A 121 -8.31 4.37 -11.61
C ALA A 121 -7.59 5.58 -12.22
N ASP A 122 -8.15 6.78 -12.02
CA ASP A 122 -7.57 8.01 -12.52
C ASP A 122 -6.23 8.33 -11.83
N ALA A 123 -6.10 7.92 -10.56
CA ALA A 123 -4.86 7.94 -9.82
C ALA A 123 -4.69 6.64 -9.03
N VAL A 124 -3.49 6.06 -9.02
CA VAL A 124 -3.16 4.88 -8.22
C VAL A 124 -2.01 5.22 -7.30
N LEU A 125 -2.26 5.23 -6.02
CA LEU A 125 -1.29 5.50 -4.97
C LEU A 125 -0.93 4.22 -4.21
N ILE A 126 0.28 4.18 -3.66
CA ILE A 126 0.74 3.07 -2.82
C ILE A 126 0.72 3.54 -1.36
N GLY A 127 -0.10 2.88 -0.55
CA GLY A 127 -0.31 3.23 0.85
C GLY A 127 0.14 2.14 1.82
N SER A 128 0.63 2.58 2.95
CA SER A 128 0.98 1.76 4.11
C SER A 128 0.96 2.63 5.38
N PHE A 129 1.15 2.04 6.56
CA PHE A 129 1.30 2.83 7.79
C PHE A 129 2.49 3.81 7.71
N VAL A 130 3.58 3.40 7.06
CA VAL A 130 4.82 4.20 7.01
C VAL A 130 4.71 5.53 6.25
N ASN A 131 3.66 5.73 5.46
CA ASN A 131 3.41 6.98 4.72
C ASN A 131 1.95 7.44 4.79
N LEU A 132 1.28 7.11 5.86
CA LEU A 132 -0.15 7.26 6.04
C LEU A 132 -0.60 8.72 5.86
N THR A 133 0.02 9.66 6.58
CA THR A 133 -0.30 11.08 6.52
C THR A 133 0.08 11.69 5.17
N ALA A 134 1.23 11.33 4.60
CA ALA A 134 1.65 11.84 3.30
C ALA A 134 0.63 11.50 2.20
N VAL A 135 0.15 10.26 2.15
CA VAL A 135 -0.86 9.82 1.17
C VAL A 135 -2.20 10.53 1.38
N THR A 136 -2.69 10.62 2.61
CA THR A 136 -3.99 11.25 2.90
C THR A 136 -3.97 12.75 2.65
N GLN A 137 -2.89 13.45 2.99
CA GLN A 137 -2.73 14.87 2.68
C GLN A 137 -2.67 15.12 1.17
N HIS A 138 -1.97 14.29 0.41
CA HIS A 138 -1.96 14.38 -1.05
C HIS A 138 -3.37 14.19 -1.64
N ILE A 139 -4.15 13.24 -1.12
CA ILE A 139 -5.54 13.04 -1.56
C ILE A 139 -6.42 14.26 -1.24
N ILE A 140 -6.25 14.86 -0.07
CA ILE A 140 -7.04 16.04 0.35
C ILE A 140 -6.71 17.25 -0.50
N ASN A 141 -5.42 17.52 -0.72
CA ASN A 141 -4.94 18.78 -1.30
C ASN A 141 -4.90 18.75 -2.83
N ASP A 142 -4.51 17.63 -3.44
CA ASP A 142 -4.13 17.57 -4.85
C ASP A 142 -5.10 16.77 -5.72
N LEU A 143 -5.94 15.90 -5.11
CA LEU A 143 -6.88 15.06 -5.84
C LEU A 143 -8.33 15.42 -5.52
N HIS A 144 -9.24 15.18 -6.47
CA HIS A 144 -10.64 15.61 -6.34
C HIS A 144 -11.65 14.45 -6.49
N ASN A 145 -11.16 13.24 -6.64
CA ASN A 145 -11.96 12.05 -6.93
C ASN A 145 -12.43 11.35 -5.63
N ASP A 146 -13.46 10.51 -5.74
CA ASP A 146 -13.78 9.50 -4.73
C ASP A 146 -12.56 8.60 -4.49
N VAL A 147 -12.45 8.04 -3.29
CA VAL A 147 -11.31 7.21 -2.88
C VAL A 147 -11.71 5.76 -2.71
N VAL A 148 -10.89 4.85 -3.23
CA VAL A 148 -11.02 3.41 -3.00
C VAL A 148 -9.74 2.88 -2.36
N PHE A 149 -9.83 2.40 -1.13
CA PHE A 149 -8.76 1.64 -0.51
C PHE A 149 -8.83 0.20 -0.98
N LEU A 150 -7.80 -0.26 -1.70
CA LEU A 150 -7.69 -1.62 -2.21
C LEU A 150 -6.73 -2.43 -1.35
N CYS A 151 -7.27 -3.21 -0.42
CA CYS A 151 -6.51 -4.17 0.36
C CYS A 151 -6.10 -5.35 -0.53
N SER A 152 -4.81 -5.70 -0.53
CA SER A 152 -4.30 -6.82 -1.34
C SER A 152 -4.83 -8.16 -0.86
N GLY A 153 -5.09 -8.27 0.43
CA GLY A 153 -5.47 -9.51 1.09
C GLY A 153 -4.34 -10.54 1.17
N TRP A 154 -4.62 -11.66 1.78
CA TRP A 154 -3.66 -12.76 1.89
C TRP A 154 -4.28 -14.08 1.45
N LYS A 155 -3.64 -14.76 0.48
CA LYS A 155 -4.17 -15.99 -0.13
C LYS A 155 -5.59 -15.83 -0.70
N GLY A 156 -5.92 -14.67 -1.22
CA GLY A 156 -7.25 -14.34 -1.74
C GLY A 156 -8.30 -14.04 -0.66
N ASN A 157 -7.95 -14.11 0.61
CA ASN A 157 -8.85 -13.81 1.71
C ASN A 157 -8.61 -12.39 2.25
N PHE A 158 -9.57 -11.93 3.02
CA PHE A 158 -9.45 -10.76 3.88
C PHE A 158 -8.23 -10.91 4.82
N ASN A 159 -7.52 -9.80 5.03
CA ASN A 159 -6.52 -9.69 6.09
C ASN A 159 -6.77 -8.46 6.96
N ILE A 160 -6.42 -8.54 8.21
CA ILE A 160 -6.72 -7.47 9.17
C ILE A 160 -5.77 -6.30 8.98
N GLU A 161 -4.48 -6.54 8.77
CA GLU A 161 -3.46 -5.50 8.69
C GLU A 161 -3.73 -4.45 7.62
N ASP A 162 -4.09 -4.87 6.40
CA ASP A 162 -4.43 -3.95 5.31
C ASP A 162 -5.71 -3.18 5.64
N THR A 163 -6.71 -3.86 6.21
CA THR A 163 -7.99 -3.25 6.58
C THR A 163 -7.83 -2.21 7.69
N VAL A 164 -7.00 -2.48 8.69
CA VAL A 164 -6.69 -1.51 9.77
C VAL A 164 -5.97 -0.28 9.20
N CYS A 165 -5.05 -0.48 8.24
CA CYS A 165 -4.36 0.60 7.55
C CYS A 165 -5.35 1.46 6.71
N ALA A 166 -6.25 0.81 5.96
CA ALA A 166 -7.32 1.49 5.23
C ALA A 166 -8.22 2.30 6.17
N GLY A 167 -8.56 1.75 7.34
CA GLY A 167 -9.35 2.43 8.37
C GLY A 167 -8.64 3.64 8.96
N ALA A 168 -7.32 3.56 9.15
CA ALA A 168 -6.50 4.67 9.61
C ALA A 168 -6.52 5.84 8.60
N MET A 169 -6.30 5.54 7.32
CA MET A 169 -6.36 6.53 6.23
C MET A 169 -7.76 7.12 6.08
N ALA A 170 -8.80 6.27 6.10
CA ALA A 170 -10.19 6.73 6.03
C ALA A 170 -10.54 7.67 7.19
N SER A 171 -10.07 7.37 8.41
CA SER A 171 -10.29 8.24 9.56
C SER A 171 -9.66 9.63 9.39
N GLN A 172 -8.42 9.69 8.83
CA GLN A 172 -7.79 10.99 8.54
C GLN A 172 -8.50 11.76 7.43
N LEU A 173 -8.96 11.09 6.37
CA LEU A 173 -9.73 11.76 5.31
C LEU A 173 -11.03 12.38 5.85
N LEU A 174 -11.70 11.70 6.78
CA LEU A 174 -12.95 12.19 7.39
C LEU A 174 -12.75 13.44 8.27
N GLU A 175 -11.54 13.70 8.76
CA GLU A 175 -11.22 14.91 9.52
C GLU A 175 -11.27 16.18 8.65
N SER A 176 -11.13 16.07 7.33
CA SER A 176 -11.20 17.21 6.40
C SER A 176 -12.62 17.71 6.12
N GLU A 177 -13.67 17.01 6.56
CA GLU A 177 -15.08 17.29 6.24
C GLU A 177 -15.49 17.16 4.76
N ASP A 178 -14.55 16.98 3.84
CA ASP A 178 -14.81 16.81 2.40
C ASP A 178 -15.21 15.40 2.01
N PHE A 179 -15.08 14.46 2.92
CA PHE A 179 -15.30 13.05 2.66
C PHE A 179 -16.46 12.46 3.45
N VAL A 180 -16.98 11.34 2.95
CA VAL A 180 -17.99 10.54 3.64
C VAL A 180 -17.71 9.04 3.46
N ALA A 181 -17.79 8.29 4.55
CA ALA A 181 -17.70 6.83 4.56
C ALA A 181 -19.10 6.25 4.76
N LYS A 182 -19.66 5.61 3.74
CA LYS A 182 -21.04 5.07 3.79
C LYS A 182 -21.11 3.56 3.65
N THR A 183 -20.03 2.92 3.16
CA THR A 183 -20.02 1.47 2.97
C THR A 183 -19.70 0.74 4.27
N ASP A 184 -20.35 -0.40 4.49
CA ASP A 184 -20.10 -1.25 5.68
C ASP A 184 -18.64 -1.64 5.78
N ALA A 185 -17.96 -1.90 4.64
CA ALA A 185 -16.55 -2.25 4.60
C ALA A 185 -15.67 -1.12 5.15
N THR A 186 -15.93 0.14 4.74
CA THR A 186 -15.19 1.30 5.25
C THR A 186 -15.49 1.56 6.72
N CYS A 187 -16.76 1.46 7.13
CA CYS A 187 -17.14 1.58 8.53
C CYS A 187 -16.47 0.52 9.41
N ALA A 188 -16.40 -0.73 8.94
CA ALA A 188 -15.71 -1.81 9.63
C ALA A 188 -14.19 -1.57 9.72
N ALA A 189 -13.56 -1.05 8.65
CA ALA A 189 -12.15 -0.69 8.64
C ALA A 189 -11.83 0.40 9.69
N ILE A 190 -12.65 1.46 9.75
CA ILE A 190 -12.52 2.52 10.75
C ILE A 190 -12.70 1.98 12.17
N ALA A 191 -13.71 1.14 12.41
CA ALA A 191 -13.94 0.53 13.70
C ALA A 191 -12.76 -0.37 14.15
N LEU A 192 -12.14 -1.09 13.21
CA LEU A 192 -10.93 -1.87 13.46
C LEU A 192 -9.75 -0.96 13.83
N TRP A 193 -9.54 0.13 13.08
CA TRP A 193 -8.50 1.11 13.41
C TRP A 193 -8.71 1.68 14.82
N ASP A 194 -9.91 2.13 15.16
CA ASP A 194 -10.22 2.66 16.48
C ASP A 194 -9.94 1.68 17.60
N ALA A 195 -10.22 0.41 17.37
CA ALA A 195 -9.92 -0.65 18.32
C ALA A 195 -8.41 -0.99 18.41
N TRP A 196 -7.62 -0.69 17.35
CA TRP A 196 -6.22 -1.14 17.24
C TRP A 196 -5.18 -0.05 17.50
N LYS A 197 -5.50 1.22 17.21
CA LYS A 197 -4.54 2.34 17.17
C LYS A 197 -3.68 2.52 18.42
N ARG A 198 -4.16 2.11 19.60
CA ARG A 198 -3.40 2.25 20.87
C ARG A 198 -2.35 1.16 21.07
N ASP A 199 -2.60 -0.03 20.54
CA ASP A 199 -1.79 -1.22 20.74
C ASP A 199 -1.46 -1.91 19.41
N LEU A 200 -1.28 -1.10 18.33
CA LEU A 200 -1.21 -1.55 16.96
C LEU A 200 -0.22 -2.71 16.77
N ILE A 201 1.03 -2.53 17.18
CA ILE A 201 2.07 -3.54 17.00
C ILE A 201 1.83 -4.80 17.85
N VAL A 202 1.31 -4.64 19.06
CA VAL A 202 1.02 -5.77 19.97
C VAL A 202 -0.07 -6.66 19.37
N LYS A 203 -1.11 -6.04 18.81
CA LYS A 203 -2.19 -6.77 18.12
C LYS A 203 -1.72 -7.37 16.81
N ALA A 204 -0.91 -6.65 16.04
CA ALA A 204 -0.34 -7.16 14.79
C ALA A 204 0.47 -8.45 14.99
N GLN A 205 1.23 -8.57 16.07
CA GLN A 205 1.97 -9.79 16.42
C GLN A 205 1.08 -11.02 16.64
N THR A 206 -0.21 -10.84 16.91
CA THR A 206 -1.16 -11.93 17.05
C THR A 206 -1.70 -12.47 15.74
N LEU A 207 -1.48 -11.78 14.61
CA LEU A 207 -1.96 -12.16 13.31
C LEU A 207 -1.28 -13.43 12.77
N GLU A 208 -2.04 -14.25 12.05
CA GLU A 208 -1.50 -15.46 11.41
C GLU A 208 -0.38 -15.11 10.42
N HIS A 209 -0.59 -14.06 9.61
CA HIS A 209 0.38 -13.63 8.61
C HIS A 209 1.69 -13.15 9.27
N TRP A 210 1.62 -12.33 10.32
CA TRP A 210 2.79 -11.95 11.11
C TRP A 210 3.54 -13.16 11.65
N ARG A 211 2.83 -14.05 12.39
CA ARG A 211 3.45 -15.25 12.99
C ARG A 211 4.16 -16.11 11.96
N ARG A 212 3.55 -16.26 10.78
CA ARG A 212 4.16 -16.99 9.69
C ARG A 212 5.45 -16.31 9.20
N LEU A 213 5.44 -14.99 8.95
CA LEU A 213 6.64 -14.27 8.54
C LEU A 213 7.72 -14.30 9.63
N ALA A 214 7.34 -14.16 10.90
CA ALA A 214 8.26 -14.25 12.02
C ALA A 214 8.92 -15.63 12.12
N SER A 215 8.18 -16.73 11.82
CA SER A 215 8.76 -18.08 11.76
C SER A 215 9.77 -18.27 10.61
N LEU A 216 9.78 -17.39 9.63
CA LEU A 216 10.76 -17.32 8.54
C LEU A 216 11.95 -16.38 8.87
N GLY A 217 12.02 -15.84 10.10
CA GLY A 217 13.06 -14.91 10.52
C GLY A 217 12.78 -13.43 10.17
N GLU A 218 11.58 -13.10 9.67
CA GLU A 218 11.23 -11.77 9.17
C GLU A 218 10.54 -10.87 10.19
N GLY A 219 10.56 -11.24 11.48
CA GLY A 219 9.84 -10.53 12.54
C GLY A 219 10.22 -9.06 12.68
N ALA A 220 11.50 -8.72 12.57
CA ALA A 220 11.97 -7.32 12.63
C ALA A 220 11.44 -6.49 11.45
N GLY A 221 11.44 -7.04 10.23
CA GLY A 221 10.86 -6.40 9.06
C GLY A 221 9.35 -6.22 9.17
N CYS A 222 8.66 -7.16 9.82
CA CYS A 222 7.23 -7.00 10.12
C CYS A 222 6.97 -5.84 11.10
N ALA A 223 7.83 -5.64 12.09
CA ALA A 223 7.67 -4.53 13.05
C ALA A 223 7.73 -3.17 12.35
N GLN A 224 8.68 -2.99 11.43
CA GLN A 224 8.79 -1.76 10.64
C GLN A 224 7.52 -1.48 9.82
N CYS A 225 6.79 -2.51 9.37
CA CYS A 225 5.57 -2.32 8.58
C CYS A 225 4.44 -1.62 9.36
N PHE A 226 4.54 -1.52 10.68
CA PHE A 226 3.54 -0.87 11.54
C PHE A 226 4.05 0.44 12.17
N GLU A 227 5.20 0.95 11.73
CA GLU A 227 5.64 2.31 12.06
C GLU A 227 4.73 3.30 11.34
N ILE A 228 4.18 4.26 12.07
CA ILE A 228 3.29 5.27 11.49
C ILE A 228 4.14 6.45 11.04
N ASP A 229 3.92 6.89 9.77
CA ASP A 229 4.53 8.09 9.19
C ASP A 229 6.08 8.12 9.29
N ALA A 230 6.70 6.98 9.04
CA ALA A 230 8.17 6.89 8.98
C ALA A 230 8.75 7.65 7.77
N PHE A 231 7.94 7.87 6.73
CA PHE A 231 8.38 8.48 5.48
C PHE A 231 7.35 9.48 4.94
N ASP A 232 7.84 10.60 4.44
CA ASP A 232 7.06 11.60 3.71
C ASP A 232 7.21 11.35 2.20
N VAL A 233 6.61 10.25 1.73
CA VAL A 233 6.64 9.83 0.33
C VAL A 233 5.26 9.40 -0.13
N VAL A 234 4.87 9.84 -1.33
CA VAL A 234 3.63 9.44 -2.00
C VAL A 234 4.00 8.69 -3.28
N PRO A 235 4.11 7.34 -3.25
CA PRO A 235 4.35 6.59 -4.46
C PRO A 235 3.10 6.53 -5.33
N GLN A 236 3.24 6.86 -6.62
CA GLN A 236 2.18 6.83 -7.62
C GLN A 236 2.52 5.84 -8.72
N TYR A 237 1.56 4.99 -9.06
CA TYR A 237 1.68 4.08 -10.21
C TYR A 237 1.06 4.70 -11.45
N ALA A 238 1.84 4.78 -12.51
CA ALA A 238 1.38 5.15 -13.83
C ALA A 238 2.26 4.48 -14.91
N GLU A 239 1.69 4.13 -16.04
CA GLU A 239 2.39 3.57 -17.21
C GLU A 239 3.30 2.37 -16.87
N GLY A 240 2.83 1.49 -15.98
CA GLY A 240 3.58 0.30 -15.58
C GLY A 240 4.71 0.55 -14.58
N ARG A 241 4.81 1.74 -13.98
CA ARG A 241 5.89 2.14 -13.08
C ARG A 241 5.35 2.83 -11.83
N ILE A 242 6.08 2.71 -10.72
CA ILE A 242 5.79 3.44 -9.48
C ILE A 242 6.95 4.40 -9.24
N PHE A 243 6.64 5.66 -9.04
CA PHE A 243 7.61 6.72 -8.77
C PHE A 243 7.08 7.64 -7.65
N PRO A 244 7.96 8.36 -6.94
CA PRO A 244 7.50 9.34 -5.97
C PRO A 244 6.75 10.46 -6.68
N SER A 245 5.50 10.73 -6.28
CA SER A 245 4.76 11.91 -6.74
C SER A 245 5.48 13.16 -6.25
N PRO A 246 5.52 14.25 -7.04
CA PRO A 246 5.97 15.53 -6.52
C PRO A 246 5.03 15.93 -5.39
N VAL A 247 5.58 16.03 -4.17
CA VAL A 247 4.84 16.56 -3.03
C VAL A 247 4.72 18.08 -3.24
N SER A 248 3.50 18.58 -3.35
CA SER A 248 3.28 20.05 -3.32
C SER A 248 3.67 20.55 -1.94
N LEU A 249 4.86 21.15 -1.84
CA LEU A 249 5.25 21.87 -0.63
C LEU A 249 4.33 23.11 -0.53
N GLY A 250 3.25 22.98 0.24
CA GLY A 250 2.33 24.08 0.56
C GLY A 250 2.98 25.16 1.41
#